data_f41f121bcfcc513bf69bfe480e2a4b8d
#
_entry.id   f41f121bcfcc513bf69bfe480e2a4b8d
#
_cell.length_a   1.000
_cell.length_b   1.000
_cell.length_c   1.000
_cell.angle_alpha   90.00
_cell.angle_beta   90.00
_cell.angle_gamma   90.00
#
_symmetry.space_group_name_H-M   'P 1'
#
loop_
_entity.id
_entity.type
_entity.pdbx_description
1 polymer ?
#
loop_
_entity_poly.entity_id
_entity_poly.type
_entity_poly.pdbx_seq_one_letter_code
_entity_poly.pdbx_strand_id
1 'polypeptide(L)' 'MVLIVNGERREVGAATIPALLDELGYEGGFFAVAINHEVVPRRRWDDRDLADGDSVEIVTPRQGG' A
#
# COMPACT_ATOMS: atom_id res chain seq x y z
N MET A 1 9.09 1.70 10.29
CA MET A 1 8.15 2.84 10.37
C MET A 1 6.74 2.32 10.66
N VAL A 2 5.92 3.19 11.16
CA VAL A 2 4.53 2.85 11.46
C VAL A 2 3.64 3.43 10.39
N LEU A 3 2.78 2.59 9.84
CA LEU A 3 1.79 3.01 8.85
C LEU A 3 0.41 2.62 9.35
N ILE A 4 -0.60 3.28 8.81
CA ILE A 4 -1.98 2.89 9.04
C ILE A 4 -2.43 2.20 7.75
N VAL A 5 -2.53 0.89 7.80
CA VAL A 5 -2.86 0.11 6.60
C VAL A 5 -4.28 -0.38 6.71
N ASN A 6 -5.12 0.10 5.80
CA ASN A 6 -6.55 -0.24 5.80
C ASN A 6 -7.18 -0.03 7.17
N GLY A 7 -6.80 1.07 7.80
CA GLY A 7 -7.35 1.42 9.10
C GLY A 7 -6.67 0.78 10.29
N GLU A 8 -5.64 -0.03 10.05
CA GLU A 8 -4.95 -0.69 11.14
C GLU A 8 -3.51 -0.22 11.24
N ARG A 9 -3.10 0.08 12.44
CA ARG A 9 -1.74 0.50 12.68
C ARG A 9 -0.81 -0.69 12.56
N ARG A 10 0.23 -0.55 11.75
CA ARG A 10 1.20 -1.61 11.55
C ARG A 10 2.60 -1.08 11.52
N GLU A 11 3.49 -1.84 12.10
CA GLU A 11 4.90 -1.52 12.02
C GLU A 11 5.49 -2.29 10.86
N VAL A 12 6.18 -1.61 9.94
CA VAL A 12 6.71 -2.24 8.74
C VAL A 12 8.13 -1.78 8.50
N GLY A 13 8.87 -2.60 7.76
CA GLY A 13 10.22 -2.22 7.35
C GLY A 13 10.26 -1.61 5.96
N ALA A 14 9.18 -1.74 5.22
CA ALA A 14 9.17 -1.28 3.84
C ALA A 14 9.17 0.23 3.76
N ALA A 15 9.84 0.74 2.73
CA ALA A 15 9.88 2.17 2.49
C ALA A 15 9.20 2.56 1.19
N THR A 16 8.81 1.59 0.38
CA THR A 16 8.15 1.85 -0.91
C THR A 16 6.89 1.02 -0.99
N ILE A 17 6.02 1.37 -1.92
CA ILE A 17 4.77 0.64 -2.08
C ILE A 17 5.01 -0.82 -2.49
N PRO A 18 5.88 -1.10 -3.48
CA PRO A 18 6.11 -2.51 -3.83
C PRO A 18 6.66 -3.32 -2.66
N ALA A 19 7.58 -2.74 -1.90
CA ALA A 19 8.14 -3.44 -0.76
C ALA A 19 7.09 -3.67 0.31
N LEU A 20 6.19 -2.72 0.49
CA LEU A 20 5.11 -2.87 1.46
C LEU A 20 4.16 -3.98 1.06
N LEU A 21 3.78 -4.04 -0.21
CA LEU A 21 2.89 -5.08 -0.67
C LEU A 21 3.52 -6.45 -0.48
N ASP A 22 4.80 -6.55 -0.75
CA ASP A 22 5.52 -7.79 -0.56
C ASP A 22 5.57 -8.18 0.90
N GLU A 23 5.87 -7.23 1.76
CA GLU A 23 5.95 -7.49 3.19
C GLU A 23 4.62 -7.94 3.76
N LEU A 24 3.51 -7.40 3.27
CA LEU A 24 2.19 -7.72 3.76
C LEU A 24 1.59 -8.95 3.10
N GLY A 25 2.28 -9.53 2.13
CA GLY A 25 1.82 -10.76 1.50
C GLY A 25 0.88 -10.57 0.34
N TYR A 26 0.76 -9.38 -0.18
CA TYR A 26 -0.03 -9.17 -1.38
C TYR A 26 0.79 -9.58 -2.59
N GLU A 27 0.25 -10.41 -3.42
CA GLU A 27 0.99 -10.88 -4.59
C GLU A 27 0.15 -10.86 -5.82
N GLY A 28 0.85 -10.73 -6.92
CA GLY A 28 0.39 -11.04 -8.27
C GLY A 28 -0.77 -10.27 -8.75
N GLY A 29 -1.08 -9.27 -8.26
CA GLY A 29 -2.24 -8.86 -8.72
C GLY A 29 -2.58 -7.50 -9.04
N PHE A 30 -3.83 -7.32 -9.01
CA PHE A 30 -4.40 -6.07 -9.38
C PHE A 30 -4.81 -5.41 -8.09
N PHE A 31 -3.99 -4.46 -7.65
CA PHE A 31 -4.27 -3.74 -6.42
C PHE A 31 -4.37 -2.27 -6.74
N ALA A 32 -5.26 -1.58 -6.06
CA ALA A 32 -5.27 -0.15 -6.06
C ALA A 32 -4.71 0.30 -4.71
N VAL A 33 -3.85 1.30 -4.74
CA VAL A 33 -3.21 1.79 -3.54
C VAL A 33 -3.44 3.29 -3.44
N ALA A 34 -3.85 3.74 -2.27
CA ALA A 34 -4.00 5.16 -1.99
C ALA A 34 -3.16 5.49 -0.76
N ILE A 35 -2.46 6.61 -0.81
CA ILE A 35 -1.67 7.09 0.31
C ILE A 35 -2.29 8.40 0.75
N ASN A 36 -2.72 8.46 2.00
CA ASN A 36 -3.36 9.64 2.55
C ASN A 36 -4.50 10.12 1.65
N HIS A 37 -5.32 9.15 1.21
CA HIS A 37 -6.50 9.37 0.39
C HIS A 37 -6.22 9.79 -1.05
N GLU A 38 -4.97 9.63 -1.48
CA GLU A 38 -4.62 9.96 -2.85
C GLU A 38 -4.20 8.71 -3.57
N VAL A 39 -4.90 8.36 -4.64
CA VAL A 39 -4.60 7.16 -5.40
C VAL A 39 -3.25 7.30 -6.10
N VAL A 40 -2.42 6.29 -5.94
CA VAL A 40 -1.10 6.27 -6.55
C VAL A 40 -1.12 5.28 -7.70
N PRO A 41 -1.03 5.73 -8.94
CA PRO A 41 -1.02 4.81 -10.08
C PRO A 41 0.17 3.86 -10.00
N ARG A 42 -0.04 2.66 -10.50
CA ARG A 42 0.99 1.64 -10.41
C ARG A 42 2.33 2.08 -10.96
N ARG A 43 2.32 2.84 -12.04
CA ARG A 43 3.56 3.31 -12.64
C ARG A 43 4.34 4.27 -11.75
N ARG A 44 3.69 4.77 -10.70
CA ARG A 44 4.34 5.70 -9.78
C ARG A 44 4.74 5.04 -8.47
N TRP A 45 4.47 3.76 -8.30
CA TRP A 45 4.75 3.09 -7.05
C TRP A 45 6.22 3.12 -6.67
N ASP A 46 7.11 3.06 -7.66
CA ASP A 46 8.54 3.05 -7.38
C ASP A 46 9.04 4.42 -6.97
N ASP A 47 8.29 5.45 -7.33
CA ASP A 47 8.70 6.82 -7.05
C ASP A 47 8.09 7.39 -5.79
N ARG A 48 7.14 6.69 -5.21
CA ARG A 48 6.42 7.22 -4.08
C ARG A 48 6.93 6.57 -2.80
N ASP A 49 7.70 7.32 -2.06
CA ASP A 49 8.22 6.82 -0.79
C ASP A 49 7.16 6.90 0.28
N LEU A 50 7.22 5.97 1.20
CA LEU A 50 6.33 5.96 2.35
C LEU A 50 6.97 6.73 3.48
N ALA A 51 6.16 7.37 4.28
CA ALA A 51 6.62 8.10 5.43
C ALA A 51 5.91 7.60 6.67
N ASP A 52 6.58 7.71 7.80
CA ASP A 52 6.02 7.27 9.06
C ASP A 52 4.69 7.99 9.29
N GLY A 53 3.68 7.24 9.66
CA GLY A 53 2.35 7.81 9.90
C GLY A 53 1.44 7.88 8.69
N ASP A 54 1.94 7.52 7.52
CA ASP A 54 1.09 7.54 6.32
C ASP A 54 -0.07 6.57 6.47
N SER A 55 -1.20 6.98 5.92
CA SER A 55 -2.37 6.12 5.85
C SER A 55 -2.40 5.48 4.46
N VAL A 56 -2.36 4.18 4.43
CA VAL A 56 -2.28 3.42 3.18
C VAL A 56 -3.53 2.59 3.03
N GLU A 57 -4.19 2.71 1.89
CA GLU A 57 -5.35 1.90 1.59
C GLU A 57 -5.03 1.00 0.42
N ILE A 58 -5.22 -0.29 0.60
CA ILE A 58 -4.95 -1.27 -0.43
C ILE A 58 -6.25 -1.97 -0.74
N VAL A 59 -6.68 -1.87 -1.98
CA VAL A 59 -7.95 -2.46 -2.40
C VAL A 59 -7.67 -3.50 -3.45
N THR A 60 -8.18 -4.70 -3.24
CA THR A 60 -8.07 -5.76 -4.23
C THR A 60 -9.40 -5.88 -4.92
N PRO A 61 -9.44 -5.75 -6.24
CA PRO A 61 -10.71 -5.94 -6.94
C PRO A 61 -11.17 -7.37 -6.76
N ARG A 62 -12.41 -7.52 -6.37
CA ARG A 62 -12.99 -8.82 -6.18
C ARG A 62 -13.82 -9.15 -7.39
N GLN A 63 -13.52 -10.28 -7.92
CA GLN A 63 -14.29 -10.74 -9.05
C GLN A 63 -15.44 -11.52 -8.56
N GLY A 64 -16.40 -11.57 -9.33
CA GLY A 64 -17.49 -12.43 -9.04
C GLY A 64 -18.12 -12.05 -7.79
N GLY A 65 -17.63 -11.11 -7.57
CA GLY A 65 -18.34 -10.55 -6.39
C GLY A 65 -18.50 -10.79 -6.87
#